data_0868cdf59a8c33e9be93efc15f7e336b
#
_entry.id   0868cdf59a8c33e9be93efc15f7e336b
#
_cell.length_a   1.000
_cell.length_b   1.000
_cell.length_c   1.000
_cell.angle_alpha   90.00
_cell.angle_beta   90.00
_cell.angle_gamma   90.00
#
_symmetry.space_group_name_H-M   'P 1'
#
loop_
_entity.id
_entity.type
_entity.pdbx_description
1 polymer ?
#
loop_
_entity_poly.entity_id
_entity_poly.type
_entity_poly.pdbx_seq_one_letter_code
_entity_poly.pdbx_strand_id
1 'polypeptide(L)'
;MIQLYGLRLSNYYSLVKALLIEKGVEFEEVKAPPTQEEDNLSRSPMGKMPSIGVDGRYLSESLAIATYLDRLQPQPALLPDDPFAAAKVVELVCHLKLDIELVARRCLPEAFFGQTVSDEVKAATRADLTRGMAAVDRIFVGAPYAAGERLTLADFYTFYTFSLAGGITRQIFDLDLLEGHPRIQNVMNTMAAHPSVASVEADKAAG
;
A
#
# COMPACT_ATOMS: atom_id res chain seq x y z
N MET A 1 -22.11 -4.62 8.21
CA MET A 1 -21.16 -5.25 7.24
C MET A 1 -20.43 -4.14 6.51
N ILE A 2 -19.12 -4.26 6.34
CA ILE A 2 -18.31 -3.29 5.58
C ILE A 2 -18.45 -3.58 4.08
N GLN A 3 -18.60 -2.55 3.28
CA GLN A 3 -18.51 -2.64 1.82
C GLN A 3 -17.15 -2.08 1.37
N LEU A 4 -16.38 -2.85 0.60
CA LEU A 4 -15.09 -2.43 0.04
C LEU A 4 -15.26 -2.10 -1.44
N TYR A 5 -15.14 -0.81 -1.78
CA TYR A 5 -15.30 -0.30 -3.14
C TYR A 5 -13.97 -0.18 -3.86
N GLY A 6 -13.88 -0.71 -5.07
CA GLY A 6 -12.69 -0.58 -5.92
C GLY A 6 -12.56 -1.70 -6.94
N LEU A 7 -11.31 -1.92 -7.38
CA LEU A 7 -10.95 -2.97 -8.33
C LEU A 7 -9.76 -3.78 -7.79
N ARG A 8 -9.79 -5.09 -7.97
CA ARG A 8 -8.75 -6.04 -7.50
C ARG A 8 -7.35 -5.76 -8.05
N LEU A 9 -7.25 -5.12 -9.23
CA LEU A 9 -5.96 -4.73 -9.81
C LEU A 9 -5.25 -3.58 -9.08
N SER A 10 -5.96 -2.84 -8.22
CA SER A 10 -5.37 -1.73 -7.47
C SER A 10 -4.62 -2.24 -6.25
N ASN A 11 -3.33 -1.88 -6.13
CA ASN A 11 -2.54 -2.27 -4.96
C ASN A 11 -3.07 -1.69 -3.65
N TYR A 12 -3.63 -0.47 -3.64
CA TYR A 12 -4.28 0.08 -2.44
C TYR A 12 -5.58 -0.64 -2.07
N TYR A 13 -6.34 -1.13 -3.08
CA TYR A 13 -7.49 -1.99 -2.83
C TYR A 13 -7.03 -3.31 -2.21
N SER A 14 -6.02 -3.96 -2.80
CA SER A 14 -5.43 -5.19 -2.30
C SER A 14 -4.90 -5.03 -0.87
N LEU A 15 -4.23 -3.91 -0.57
CA LEU A 15 -3.77 -3.58 0.78
C LEU A 15 -4.94 -3.53 1.79
N VAL A 16 -6.01 -2.79 1.48
CA VAL A 16 -7.17 -2.69 2.38
C VAL A 16 -7.87 -4.03 2.53
N LYS A 17 -8.02 -4.81 1.44
CA LYS A 17 -8.57 -6.16 1.47
C LYS A 17 -7.74 -7.08 2.37
N ALA A 18 -6.41 -7.04 2.27
CA ALA A 18 -5.53 -7.82 3.14
C ALA A 18 -5.68 -7.43 4.62
N LEU A 19 -5.83 -6.15 4.92
CA LEU A 19 -6.09 -5.67 6.29
C LEU A 19 -7.45 -6.14 6.82
N LEU A 20 -8.51 -6.14 6.02
CA LEU A 20 -9.82 -6.66 6.41
C LEU A 20 -9.74 -8.15 6.74
N ILE A 21 -9.05 -8.93 5.92
CA ILE A 21 -8.82 -10.37 6.15
C ILE A 21 -8.00 -10.58 7.42
N GLU A 22 -6.90 -9.85 7.60
CA GLU A 22 -6.04 -9.95 8.80
C GLU A 22 -6.78 -9.65 10.07
N LYS A 23 -7.66 -8.66 10.03
CA LYS A 23 -8.50 -8.28 11.18
C LYS A 23 -9.70 -9.21 11.40
N GLY A 24 -9.94 -10.18 10.51
CA GLY A 24 -11.13 -11.03 10.58
C GLY A 24 -12.45 -10.26 10.46
N VAL A 25 -12.44 -9.11 9.78
CA VAL A 25 -13.62 -8.28 9.59
C VAL A 25 -14.35 -8.72 8.34
N GLU A 26 -15.63 -9.05 8.46
CA GLU A 26 -16.47 -9.41 7.33
C GLU A 26 -16.74 -8.20 6.43
N PHE A 27 -16.63 -8.42 5.12
CA PHE A 27 -16.85 -7.38 4.11
C PHE A 27 -17.43 -7.94 2.82
N GLU A 28 -18.07 -7.06 2.07
CA GLU A 28 -18.56 -7.30 0.71
C GLU A 28 -17.71 -6.51 -0.29
N GLU A 29 -17.22 -7.17 -1.35
CA GLU A 29 -16.52 -6.49 -2.45
C GLU A 29 -17.53 -5.85 -3.42
N VAL A 30 -17.38 -4.53 -3.65
CA VAL A 30 -18.21 -3.78 -4.61
C VAL A 30 -17.30 -3.24 -5.73
N LYS A 31 -17.54 -3.70 -6.95
CA LYS A 31 -16.78 -3.23 -8.12
C LYS A 31 -17.10 -1.75 -8.39
N ALA A 32 -16.11 -0.89 -8.16
CA ALA A 32 -16.22 0.55 -8.33
C ALA A 32 -14.92 1.11 -8.92
N PRO A 33 -14.84 1.32 -10.24
CA PRO A 33 -13.67 1.94 -10.86
C PRO A 33 -13.53 3.41 -10.42
N PRO A 34 -12.31 3.97 -10.44
CA PRO A 34 -12.10 5.37 -10.12
C PRO A 34 -12.75 6.26 -11.19
N THR A 35 -13.59 7.19 -10.78
CA THR A 35 -14.23 8.17 -11.67
C THR A 35 -14.39 9.52 -10.97
N GLN A 36 -14.69 10.58 -11.74
CA GLN A 36 -15.05 11.90 -11.23
C GLN A 36 -16.57 12.11 -11.17
N GLU A 37 -17.34 11.03 -11.25
CA GLU A 37 -18.80 11.05 -11.12
C GLU A 37 -19.20 11.29 -9.66
N GLU A 38 -20.31 12.01 -9.43
CA GLU A 38 -20.76 12.43 -8.10
C GLU A 38 -20.94 11.24 -7.15
N ASP A 39 -21.46 10.12 -7.66
CA ASP A 39 -21.63 8.90 -6.88
C ASP A 39 -20.29 8.38 -6.32
N ASN A 40 -19.21 8.42 -7.11
CA ASN A 40 -17.88 8.04 -6.63
C ASN A 40 -17.25 9.11 -5.76
N LEU A 41 -17.44 10.40 -6.08
CA LEU A 41 -16.92 11.51 -5.28
C LEU A 41 -17.55 11.55 -3.89
N SER A 42 -18.82 11.16 -3.74
CA SER A 42 -19.48 11.05 -2.44
C SER A 42 -18.84 10.01 -1.53
N ARG A 43 -18.25 8.94 -2.09
CA ARG A 43 -17.51 7.89 -1.35
C ARG A 43 -16.02 8.20 -1.19
N SER A 44 -15.44 8.86 -2.16
CA SER A 44 -14.01 9.19 -2.20
C SER A 44 -13.82 10.57 -2.83
N PRO A 45 -13.54 11.63 -2.05
CA PRO A 45 -13.50 13.01 -2.53
C PRO A 45 -12.54 13.28 -3.69
N MET A 46 -11.54 12.45 -3.88
CA MET A 46 -10.60 12.49 -5.01
C MET A 46 -10.99 11.57 -6.17
N GLY A 47 -12.14 10.89 -6.08
CA GLY A 47 -12.57 9.92 -7.07
C GLY A 47 -11.65 8.70 -7.22
N LYS A 48 -10.85 8.39 -6.19
CA LYS A 48 -9.87 7.29 -6.19
C LYS A 48 -10.42 6.08 -5.45
N MET A 49 -9.75 4.95 -5.62
CA MET A 49 -10.02 3.69 -4.91
C MET A 49 -8.84 3.28 -4.03
N PRO A 50 -9.07 2.54 -2.92
CA PRO A 50 -10.37 2.10 -2.41
C PRO A 50 -11.08 3.16 -1.58
N SER A 51 -12.38 2.92 -1.35
CA SER A 51 -13.14 3.46 -0.23
C SER A 51 -13.90 2.34 0.47
N ILE A 52 -14.33 2.56 1.71
CA ILE A 52 -15.22 1.65 2.43
C ILE A 52 -16.52 2.35 2.78
N GLY A 53 -17.61 1.57 2.80
CA GLY A 53 -18.92 1.98 3.31
C GLY A 53 -19.23 1.26 4.61
N VAL A 54 -19.69 2.00 5.62
CA VAL A 54 -20.09 1.49 6.93
C VAL A 54 -21.33 2.21 7.39
N ASP A 55 -22.46 1.49 7.51
CA ASP A 55 -23.72 2.03 8.00
C ASP A 55 -24.14 3.35 7.28
N GLY A 56 -24.01 3.37 5.95
CA GLY A 56 -24.35 4.53 5.12
C GLY A 56 -23.35 5.67 5.15
N ARG A 57 -22.21 5.52 5.82
CA ARG A 57 -21.10 6.48 5.84
C ARG A 57 -19.93 5.96 5.04
N TYR A 58 -19.14 6.84 4.44
CA TYR A 58 -18.00 6.46 3.62
C TYR A 58 -16.68 6.95 4.21
N LEU A 59 -15.63 6.18 3.96
CA LEU A 59 -14.26 6.51 4.34
C LEU A 59 -13.32 6.14 3.17
N SER A 60 -12.49 7.08 2.77
CA SER A 60 -11.44 6.89 1.76
C SER A 60 -10.06 7.09 2.40
N GLU A 61 -8.99 6.95 1.59
CA GLU A 61 -7.60 6.94 2.01
C GLU A 61 -7.20 5.67 2.79
N SER A 62 -6.31 4.87 2.19
CA SER A 62 -5.92 3.57 2.76
C SER A 62 -5.41 3.65 4.20
N LEU A 63 -4.67 4.71 4.58
CA LEU A 63 -4.16 4.86 5.94
C LEU A 63 -5.27 5.23 6.94
N ALA A 64 -6.24 6.04 6.53
CA ALA A 64 -7.41 6.33 7.35
C ALA A 64 -8.25 5.07 7.55
N ILE A 65 -8.46 4.29 6.49
CA ILE A 65 -9.17 3.00 6.55
C ILE A 65 -8.43 2.02 7.47
N ALA A 66 -7.10 1.88 7.32
CA ALA A 66 -6.28 1.02 8.17
C ALA A 66 -6.38 1.39 9.65
N THR A 67 -6.32 2.70 9.95
CA THR A 67 -6.47 3.22 11.32
C THR A 67 -7.87 2.94 11.87
N TYR A 68 -8.91 3.07 11.05
CA TYR A 68 -10.27 2.73 11.44
C TYR A 68 -10.41 1.24 11.75
N LEU A 69 -9.90 0.36 10.89
CA LEU A 69 -9.97 -1.08 11.09
C LEU A 69 -9.22 -1.54 12.34
N ASP A 70 -8.05 -0.96 12.62
CA ASP A 70 -7.26 -1.30 13.80
C ASP A 70 -7.98 -0.93 15.12
N ARG A 71 -8.75 0.17 15.10
CA ARG A 71 -9.61 0.56 16.24
C ARG A 71 -10.92 -0.22 16.32
N LEU A 72 -11.51 -0.58 15.17
CA LEU A 72 -12.75 -1.37 15.11
C LEU A 72 -12.52 -2.78 15.67
N GLN A 73 -11.42 -3.40 15.27
CA GLN A 73 -10.99 -4.72 15.71
C GLN A 73 -9.57 -4.62 16.28
N PRO A 74 -9.42 -4.44 17.62
CA PRO A 74 -8.12 -4.19 18.22
C PRO A 74 -7.13 -5.35 18.10
N GLN A 75 -7.61 -6.60 17.89
CA GLN A 75 -6.76 -7.77 17.76
C GLN A 75 -6.94 -8.47 16.41
N PRO A 76 -5.83 -8.89 15.76
CA PRO A 76 -4.43 -8.61 16.12
C PRO A 76 -4.11 -7.12 15.99
N ALA A 77 -3.37 -6.54 16.95
CA ALA A 77 -2.98 -5.13 16.90
C ALA A 77 -1.93 -4.90 15.80
N LEU A 78 -2.21 -3.97 14.89
CA LEU A 78 -1.29 -3.58 13.81
C LEU A 78 -0.57 -2.25 14.07
N LEU A 79 -0.90 -1.60 15.18
CA LEU A 79 -0.15 -0.50 15.76
C LEU A 79 0.22 -0.85 17.21
N PRO A 80 1.45 -0.54 17.67
CA PRO A 80 1.85 -0.71 19.06
C PRO A 80 0.98 0.12 20.02
N ASP A 81 0.86 -0.36 21.27
CA ASP A 81 0.16 0.39 22.34
C ASP A 81 0.93 1.65 22.78
N ASP A 82 2.27 1.61 22.73
CA ASP A 82 3.10 2.77 23.01
C ASP A 82 2.90 3.84 21.92
N PRO A 83 2.50 5.08 22.28
CA PRO A 83 2.19 6.10 21.29
C PRO A 83 3.36 6.50 20.39
N PHE A 84 4.60 6.47 20.93
CA PHE A 84 5.76 6.82 20.13
C PHE A 84 6.12 5.70 19.16
N ALA A 85 6.07 4.45 19.59
CA ALA A 85 6.26 3.29 18.71
C ALA A 85 5.18 3.22 17.61
N ALA A 86 3.91 3.49 17.95
CA ALA A 86 2.84 3.59 16.97
C ALA A 86 3.12 4.71 15.94
N ALA A 87 3.57 5.87 16.39
CA ALA A 87 3.95 6.99 15.52
C ALA A 87 5.13 6.61 14.59
N LYS A 88 6.09 5.82 15.05
CA LYS A 88 7.21 5.32 14.23
C LYS A 88 6.73 4.36 13.13
N VAL A 89 5.74 3.52 13.40
CA VAL A 89 5.09 2.69 12.36
C VAL A 89 4.44 3.58 11.31
N VAL A 90 3.68 4.61 11.75
CA VAL A 90 3.02 5.55 10.82
C VAL A 90 4.04 6.39 10.04
N GLU A 91 5.14 6.82 10.66
CA GLU A 91 6.25 7.50 9.98
C GLU A 91 6.81 6.65 8.82
N LEU A 92 7.09 5.37 9.08
CA LEU A 92 7.54 4.44 8.03
C LEU A 92 6.50 4.31 6.92
N VAL A 93 5.22 4.15 7.26
CA VAL A 93 4.12 4.11 6.27
C VAL A 93 4.07 5.39 5.43
N CYS A 94 4.27 6.56 6.02
CA CYS A 94 4.32 7.83 5.29
C CYS A 94 5.48 7.84 4.28
N HIS A 95 6.69 7.46 4.68
CA HIS A 95 7.82 7.38 3.75
C HIS A 95 7.57 6.38 2.61
N LEU A 96 7.03 5.19 2.92
CA LEU A 96 6.68 4.21 1.89
C LEU A 96 5.67 4.77 0.88
N LYS A 97 4.61 5.45 1.36
CA LYS A 97 3.59 6.02 0.49
C LYS A 97 4.07 7.24 -0.30
N LEU A 98 4.65 8.21 0.38
CA LEU A 98 4.91 9.54 -0.17
C LEU A 98 6.22 9.59 -0.95
N ASP A 99 7.26 8.93 -0.43
CA ASP A 99 8.62 9.05 -0.96
C ASP A 99 9.02 7.88 -1.88
N ILE A 100 8.28 6.77 -1.84
CA ILE A 100 8.50 5.63 -2.74
C ILE A 100 7.34 5.49 -3.72
N GLU A 101 6.14 5.13 -3.24
CA GLU A 101 5.04 4.75 -4.14
C GLU A 101 4.54 5.92 -4.99
N LEU A 102 4.21 7.07 -4.38
CA LEU A 102 3.71 8.22 -5.14
C LEU A 102 4.78 8.81 -6.07
N VAL A 103 6.04 8.68 -5.71
CA VAL A 103 7.15 9.07 -6.58
C VAL A 103 7.23 8.14 -7.79
N ALA A 104 7.26 6.81 -7.57
CA ALA A 104 7.28 5.83 -8.66
C ALA A 104 6.07 5.98 -9.59
N ARG A 105 4.88 6.26 -9.04
CA ARG A 105 3.62 6.44 -9.80
C ARG A 105 3.65 7.58 -10.81
N ARG A 106 4.59 8.50 -10.76
CA ARG A 106 4.79 9.51 -11.83
C ARG A 106 5.08 8.83 -13.17
N CYS A 107 5.70 7.65 -13.14
CA CYS A 107 6.00 6.85 -14.34
C CYS A 107 4.99 5.71 -14.59
N LEU A 108 3.97 5.54 -13.75
CA LEU A 108 2.93 4.52 -13.91
C LEU A 108 2.22 4.56 -15.29
N PRO A 109 1.88 5.75 -15.85
CA PRO A 109 1.22 5.83 -17.15
C PRO A 109 2.03 5.19 -18.28
N GLU A 110 3.35 5.34 -18.27
CA GLU A 110 4.23 4.71 -19.26
C GLU A 110 4.43 3.23 -18.96
N ALA A 111 4.65 2.87 -17.69
CA ALA A 111 4.94 1.50 -17.32
C ALA A 111 3.80 0.52 -17.64
N PHE A 112 2.53 0.94 -17.50
CA PHE A 112 1.40 0.00 -17.59
C PHE A 112 0.24 0.44 -18.47
N PHE A 113 0.23 1.68 -18.99
CA PHE A 113 -0.91 2.21 -19.74
C PHE A 113 -0.54 2.72 -21.13
N GLY A 114 0.69 2.44 -21.62
CA GLY A 114 1.12 2.78 -22.97
C GLY A 114 1.23 4.28 -23.27
N GLN A 115 1.26 5.12 -22.23
CA GLN A 115 1.48 6.56 -22.37
C GLN A 115 2.98 6.88 -22.31
N THR A 116 3.36 8.08 -22.73
CA THR A 116 4.76 8.53 -22.65
C THR A 116 4.92 9.51 -21.50
N VAL A 117 5.95 9.32 -20.69
CA VAL A 117 6.38 10.24 -19.63
C VAL A 117 7.66 10.94 -20.08
N SER A 118 7.76 12.24 -19.87
CA SER A 118 8.93 13.01 -20.30
C SER A 118 10.21 12.57 -19.58
N ASP A 119 11.35 12.70 -20.23
CA ASP A 119 12.65 12.34 -19.65
C ASP A 119 12.99 13.18 -18.41
N GLU A 120 12.52 14.42 -18.33
CA GLU A 120 12.65 15.27 -17.17
C GLU A 120 11.93 14.66 -15.95
N VAL A 121 10.68 14.21 -16.12
CA VAL A 121 9.90 13.54 -15.07
C VAL A 121 10.56 12.23 -14.66
N LYS A 122 11.06 11.44 -15.61
CA LYS A 122 11.79 10.19 -15.31
C LYS A 122 13.06 10.46 -14.51
N ALA A 123 13.87 11.46 -14.92
CA ALA A 123 15.09 11.83 -14.21
C ALA A 123 14.80 12.30 -12.77
N ALA A 124 13.80 13.17 -12.58
CA ALA A 124 13.35 13.64 -11.28
C ALA A 124 12.84 12.47 -10.42
N THR A 125 12.03 11.58 -11.00
CA THR A 125 11.52 10.39 -10.32
C THR A 125 12.64 9.50 -9.82
N ARG A 126 13.65 9.22 -10.66
CA ARG A 126 14.80 8.40 -10.26
C ARG A 126 15.58 9.02 -9.11
N ALA A 127 15.85 10.33 -9.18
CA ALA A 127 16.56 11.05 -8.12
C ALA A 127 15.77 11.04 -6.79
N ASP A 128 14.45 11.26 -6.86
CA ASP A 128 13.59 11.25 -5.69
C ASP A 128 13.49 9.84 -5.07
N LEU A 129 13.36 8.79 -5.88
CA LEU A 129 13.38 7.40 -5.40
C LEU A 129 14.69 7.06 -4.68
N THR A 130 15.84 7.50 -5.21
CA THR A 130 17.12 7.29 -4.53
C THR A 130 17.15 7.91 -3.14
N ARG A 131 16.61 9.13 -2.99
CA ARG A 131 16.47 9.78 -1.67
C ARG A 131 15.47 9.09 -0.77
N GLY A 132 14.33 8.69 -1.33
CA GLY A 132 13.28 7.96 -0.61
C GLY A 132 13.78 6.62 -0.07
N MET A 133 14.49 5.84 -0.87
CA MET A 133 15.10 4.58 -0.45
C MET A 133 16.09 4.79 0.68
N ALA A 134 16.96 5.80 0.58
CA ALA A 134 17.91 6.14 1.64
C ALA A 134 17.19 6.58 2.94
N ALA A 135 16.05 7.25 2.86
CA ALA A 135 15.25 7.62 4.02
C ALA A 135 14.60 6.39 4.68
N VAL A 136 13.96 5.54 3.88
CA VAL A 136 13.36 4.29 4.35
C VAL A 136 14.42 3.41 5.04
N ASP A 137 15.59 3.22 4.44
CA ASP A 137 16.65 2.38 4.98
C ASP A 137 17.12 2.81 6.39
N ARG A 138 17.05 4.11 6.71
CA ARG A 138 17.45 4.62 8.02
C ARG A 138 16.50 4.22 9.15
N ILE A 139 15.23 3.99 8.85
CA ILE A 139 14.20 3.72 9.85
C ILE A 139 13.64 2.30 9.77
N PHE A 140 13.97 1.56 8.71
CA PHE A 140 13.50 0.20 8.46
C PHE A 140 14.28 -0.80 9.32
N VAL A 141 13.61 -1.51 10.23
CA VAL A 141 14.24 -2.52 11.09
C VAL A 141 14.45 -3.83 10.33
N GLY A 142 13.39 -4.43 9.79
CA GLY A 142 13.44 -5.60 8.90
C GLY A 142 13.79 -6.93 9.57
N ALA A 143 13.45 -7.12 10.86
CA ALA A 143 13.79 -8.36 11.57
C ALA A 143 12.72 -8.76 12.62
N PRO A 144 11.77 -9.66 12.30
CA PRO A 144 11.43 -10.19 10.97
C PRO A 144 10.51 -9.28 10.16
N TYR A 145 9.94 -8.23 10.78
CA TYR A 145 8.96 -7.32 10.19
C TYR A 145 9.55 -5.91 10.01
N ALA A 146 8.88 -5.08 9.22
CA ALA A 146 9.36 -3.75 8.83
C ALA A 146 9.74 -2.85 10.02
N ALA A 147 8.92 -2.85 11.07
CA ALA A 147 9.12 -2.04 12.26
C ALA A 147 9.72 -2.81 13.46
N GLY A 148 10.07 -4.09 13.33
CA GLY A 148 10.67 -4.90 14.38
C GLY A 148 10.15 -6.33 14.48
N GLU A 149 9.84 -6.80 15.69
CA GLU A 149 9.50 -8.20 15.98
C GLU A 149 8.02 -8.56 15.73
N ARG A 150 7.15 -7.57 15.56
CA ARG A 150 5.71 -7.77 15.40
C ARG A 150 5.23 -7.30 14.04
N LEU A 151 4.25 -8.02 13.49
CA LEU A 151 3.49 -7.57 12.33
C LEU A 151 2.80 -6.24 12.64
N THR A 152 2.92 -5.28 11.74
CA THR A 152 2.34 -3.94 11.86
C THR A 152 1.75 -3.48 10.53
N LEU A 153 1.08 -2.33 10.51
CA LEU A 153 0.65 -1.69 9.26
C LEU A 153 1.80 -1.49 8.27
N ALA A 154 3.01 -1.21 8.77
CA ALA A 154 4.18 -0.97 7.92
C ALA A 154 4.52 -2.16 7.02
N ASP A 155 4.25 -3.39 7.46
CA ASP A 155 4.53 -4.60 6.68
C ASP A 155 3.63 -4.71 5.45
N PHE A 156 2.33 -4.47 5.60
CA PHE A 156 1.39 -4.43 4.49
C PHE A 156 1.73 -3.32 3.50
N TYR A 157 2.07 -2.13 4.01
CA TYR A 157 2.50 -1.02 3.16
C TYR A 157 3.81 -1.32 2.46
N THR A 158 4.78 -1.95 3.13
CA THR A 158 6.03 -2.39 2.51
C THR A 158 5.74 -3.30 1.32
N PHE A 159 4.94 -4.36 1.52
CA PHE A 159 4.65 -5.32 0.47
C PHE A 159 3.98 -4.65 -0.74
N TYR A 160 2.89 -3.94 -0.55
CA TYR A 160 2.14 -3.36 -1.66
C TYR A 160 2.85 -2.19 -2.33
N THR A 161 3.61 -1.39 -1.58
CA THR A 161 4.44 -0.32 -2.14
C THR A 161 5.52 -0.87 -3.05
N PHE A 162 6.34 -1.80 -2.57
CA PHE A 162 7.46 -2.30 -3.35
C PHE A 162 7.03 -3.25 -4.48
N SER A 163 5.91 -3.95 -4.35
CA SER A 163 5.34 -4.72 -5.47
C SER A 163 5.01 -3.81 -6.66
N LEU A 164 4.39 -2.66 -6.44
CA LEU A 164 4.07 -1.72 -7.51
C LEU A 164 5.29 -0.92 -7.96
N ALA A 165 5.99 -0.28 -7.03
CA ALA A 165 7.14 0.57 -7.35
C ALA A 165 8.25 -0.23 -8.04
N GLY A 166 8.53 -1.45 -7.59
CA GLY A 166 9.50 -2.35 -8.23
C GLY A 166 9.09 -2.75 -9.66
N GLY A 167 7.79 -2.96 -9.90
CA GLY A 167 7.29 -3.20 -11.26
C GLY A 167 7.52 -2.00 -12.17
N ILE A 168 7.24 -0.78 -11.69
CA ILE A 168 7.45 0.46 -12.44
C ILE A 168 8.94 0.68 -12.72
N THR A 169 9.81 0.55 -11.71
CA THR A 169 11.24 0.85 -11.85
C THR A 169 11.97 -0.13 -12.76
N ARG A 170 11.57 -1.41 -12.77
CA ARG A 170 12.10 -2.38 -13.75
C ARG A 170 11.73 -2.02 -15.16
N GLN A 171 10.48 -1.62 -15.40
CA GLN A 171 10.01 -1.28 -16.76
C GLN A 171 10.61 0.02 -17.32
N ILE A 172 10.73 1.04 -16.47
CA ILE A 172 11.12 2.38 -16.90
C ILE A 172 12.62 2.62 -16.84
N PHE A 173 13.29 2.04 -15.84
CA PHE A 173 14.69 2.35 -15.53
C PHE A 173 15.63 1.14 -15.62
N ASP A 174 15.10 -0.07 -15.93
CA ASP A 174 15.83 -1.33 -15.81
C ASP A 174 16.52 -1.45 -14.44
N LEU A 175 15.78 -1.07 -13.37
CA LEU A 175 16.28 -0.98 -12.01
C LEU A 175 15.51 -1.89 -11.08
N ASP A 176 16.20 -2.80 -10.38
CA ASP A 176 15.64 -3.47 -9.22
C ASP A 176 15.77 -2.55 -7.99
N LEU A 177 14.61 -2.03 -7.55
CA LEU A 177 14.54 -1.09 -6.42
C LEU A 177 15.00 -1.72 -5.10
N LEU A 178 15.02 -3.05 -5.00
CA LEU A 178 15.39 -3.79 -3.79
C LEU A 178 16.84 -4.30 -3.83
N GLU A 179 17.58 -4.08 -4.91
CA GLU A 179 19.00 -4.40 -4.98
C GLU A 179 19.77 -3.65 -3.90
N GLY A 180 20.54 -4.38 -3.08
CA GLY A 180 21.28 -3.79 -1.95
C GLY A 180 20.46 -3.55 -0.68
N HIS A 181 19.14 -3.91 -0.67
CA HIS A 181 18.24 -3.72 0.47
C HIS A 181 17.72 -5.06 1.07
N PRO A 182 18.61 -5.94 1.60
CA PRO A 182 18.23 -7.30 2.02
C PRO A 182 17.19 -7.32 3.15
N ARG A 183 17.15 -6.31 4.02
CA ARG A 183 16.15 -6.21 5.08
C ARG A 183 14.74 -6.05 4.53
N ILE A 184 14.58 -5.18 3.53
CA ILE A 184 13.29 -4.95 2.86
C ILE A 184 12.91 -6.21 2.08
N GLN A 185 13.86 -6.82 1.37
CA GLN A 185 13.63 -8.07 0.62
C GLN A 185 13.14 -9.20 1.53
N ASN A 186 13.69 -9.34 2.74
CA ASN A 186 13.23 -10.34 3.71
C ASN A 186 11.78 -10.10 4.13
N VAL A 187 11.41 -8.86 4.43
CA VAL A 187 10.01 -8.52 4.76
C VAL A 187 9.09 -8.78 3.57
N MET A 188 9.50 -8.45 2.34
CA MET A 188 8.73 -8.76 1.13
C MET A 188 8.46 -10.26 1.01
N ASN A 189 9.47 -11.11 1.23
CA ASN A 189 9.33 -12.56 1.17
C ASN A 189 8.40 -13.09 2.29
N THR A 190 8.55 -12.56 3.51
CA THR A 190 7.70 -12.90 4.65
C THR A 190 6.23 -12.54 4.36
N MET A 191 5.98 -11.34 3.85
CA MET A 191 4.63 -10.88 3.56
C MET A 191 4.01 -11.56 2.34
N ALA A 192 4.78 -11.94 1.34
CA ALA A 192 4.29 -12.74 0.21
C ALA A 192 3.70 -14.09 0.66
N ALA A 193 4.27 -14.69 1.69
CA ALA A 193 3.80 -15.94 2.28
C ALA A 193 2.74 -15.75 3.38
N HIS A 194 2.48 -14.50 3.80
CA HIS A 194 1.53 -14.21 4.87
C HIS A 194 0.09 -14.51 4.42
N PRO A 195 -0.73 -15.25 5.21
CA PRO A 195 -2.02 -15.77 4.77
C PRO A 195 -2.96 -14.71 4.17
N SER A 196 -3.10 -13.55 4.81
CA SER A 196 -3.96 -12.47 4.33
C SER A 196 -3.49 -11.86 3.00
N VAL A 197 -2.17 -11.73 2.81
CA VAL A 197 -1.58 -11.23 1.57
C VAL A 197 -1.67 -12.29 0.47
N ALA A 198 -1.27 -13.53 0.76
CA ALA A 198 -1.32 -14.63 -0.21
C ALA A 198 -2.73 -14.88 -0.74
N SER A 199 -3.76 -14.78 0.13
CA SER A 199 -5.16 -14.89 -0.28
C SER A 199 -5.56 -13.78 -1.27
N VAL A 200 -5.17 -12.53 -1.00
CA VAL A 200 -5.49 -11.39 -1.88
C VAL A 200 -4.77 -11.50 -3.23
N GLU A 201 -3.49 -11.89 -3.24
CA GLU A 201 -2.74 -12.05 -4.49
C GLU A 201 -3.25 -13.25 -5.32
N ALA A 202 -3.72 -14.33 -4.69
CA ALA A 202 -4.40 -15.41 -5.38
C ALA A 202 -5.72 -14.95 -6.02
N ASP A 203 -6.56 -14.19 -5.31
CA ASP A 203 -7.80 -13.63 -5.85
C ASP A 203 -7.56 -12.67 -7.03
N LYS A 204 -6.48 -11.89 -6.96
CA LYS A 204 -6.09 -10.96 -8.02
C LYS A 204 -5.61 -11.69 -9.28
N ALA A 205 -4.94 -12.84 -9.12
CA ALA A 205 -4.50 -13.67 -10.24
C ALA A 205 -5.65 -14.43 -10.91
N ALA A 206 -6.74 -14.68 -10.18
CA ALA A 206 -7.90 -15.44 -10.67
C ALA A 206 -8.93 -14.59 -11.43
N GLY A 207 -8.87 -13.25 -11.36
CA GLY A 207 -9.92 -12.42 -11.93
C GLY A 207 -9.69 -11.05 -12.29
#